data_8dabb0ab038d483e424717761e6ce150
#
_entry.id   8dabb0ab038d483e424717761e6ce150
#
_cell.length_a   1.000
_cell.length_b   1.000
_cell.length_c   1.000
_cell.angle_alpha   90.00
_cell.angle_beta   90.00
_cell.angle_gamma   90.00
#
_symmetry.space_group_name_H-M   'P 1'
#
loop_
_entity.id
_entity.type
_entity.pdbx_description
1 polymer ?
#
loop_
_entity_poly.entity_id
_entity_poly.type
_entity_poly.pdbx_seq_one_letter_code
_entity_poly.pdbx_strand_id
1 'polypeptide(L)'
;MDAEVKALYEKYSTEEKAKQPKDTSPAAAFFNHPRIPEFVPDAAGLAAKAKEADIAFVTIGRSSGEFQDRKIEGDFNLTENERALIQSVSDAFHKEGKKVVVILNIGGVIETASWKSEPDAILLAWQAGQEGGNTVADILSGKVNPSGKLPMTFPVSIADVASTKNFPDASGIDLKEMLAGFMGGGPEHTDRKNIDHIQ
;
A
#
# COMPACT_ATOMS: atom_id res chain seq x y z
N MET A 1 14.40 12.45 8.71
CA MET A 1 14.72 11.47 7.62
C MET A 1 16.17 11.69 7.25
N ASP A 2 16.93 10.63 7.18
CA ASP A 2 18.32 10.65 6.73
C ASP A 2 18.43 11.22 5.30
N ALA A 3 19.34 12.18 5.07
CA ALA A 3 19.43 12.91 3.81
C ALA A 3 19.91 12.02 2.65
N GLU A 4 20.78 11.06 2.94
CA GLU A 4 21.29 10.13 1.94
C GLU A 4 20.22 9.12 1.51
N VAL A 5 19.48 8.57 2.47
CA VAL A 5 18.33 7.69 2.18
C VAL A 5 17.28 8.43 1.35
N LYS A 6 16.99 9.68 1.69
CA LYS A 6 16.07 10.52 0.92
C LYS A 6 16.53 10.67 -0.53
N ALA A 7 17.80 11.00 -0.75
CA ALA A 7 18.36 11.16 -2.09
C ALA A 7 18.32 9.87 -2.92
N LEU A 8 18.56 8.72 -2.29
CA LEU A 8 18.46 7.40 -2.94
C LEU A 8 17.02 7.13 -3.42
N TYR A 9 16.04 7.37 -2.57
CA TYR A 9 14.63 7.18 -2.92
C TYR A 9 14.14 8.17 -4.00
N GLU A 10 14.55 9.43 -3.95
CA GLU A 10 14.21 10.43 -4.96
C GLU A 10 14.80 10.07 -6.33
N LYS A 11 16.06 9.62 -6.35
CA LYS A 11 16.71 9.14 -7.57
C LYS A 11 15.98 7.94 -8.14
N TYR A 12 15.78 6.90 -7.33
CA TYR A 12 15.07 5.68 -7.74
C TYR A 12 13.66 5.98 -8.27
N SER A 13 12.89 6.77 -7.52
CA SER A 13 11.54 7.15 -7.92
C SER A 13 11.50 7.91 -9.26
N THR A 14 12.49 8.77 -9.50
CA THR A 14 12.60 9.52 -10.75
C THR A 14 12.93 8.60 -11.92
N GLU A 15 13.86 7.67 -11.73
CA GLU A 15 14.25 6.69 -12.74
C GLU A 15 13.10 5.74 -13.09
N GLU A 16 12.38 5.24 -12.09
CA GLU A 16 11.24 4.34 -12.32
C GLU A 16 10.05 5.05 -12.98
N LYS A 17 9.76 6.28 -12.60
CA LYS A 17 8.74 7.10 -13.27
C LYS A 17 9.07 7.34 -14.75
N ALA A 18 10.34 7.52 -15.08
CA ALA A 18 10.76 7.73 -16.45
C ALA A 18 10.57 6.50 -17.35
N LYS A 19 10.55 5.29 -16.77
CA LYS A 19 10.31 4.02 -17.48
C LYS A 19 8.82 3.76 -17.75
N GLN A 20 7.92 4.45 -17.05
CA GLN A 20 6.49 4.21 -17.17
C GLN A 20 5.96 4.75 -18.51
N PRO A 21 5.00 4.05 -19.16
CA PRO A 21 4.36 4.55 -20.37
C PRO A 21 3.70 5.91 -20.10
N LYS A 22 3.97 6.88 -20.93
CA LYS A 22 3.31 8.18 -20.90
C LYS A 22 1.92 8.05 -21.54
N ASP A 23 0.94 7.73 -20.72
CA ASP A 23 -0.45 7.83 -21.14
C ASP A 23 -0.92 9.28 -20.92
N THR A 24 -1.17 9.97 -22.02
CA THR A 24 -1.61 11.38 -22.02
C THR A 24 -3.13 11.53 -22.15
N SER A 25 -3.87 10.43 -22.06
CA SER A 25 -5.33 10.49 -22.11
C SER A 25 -5.89 11.18 -20.86
N PRO A 26 -7.00 11.93 -20.97
CA PRO A 26 -7.66 12.53 -19.80
C PRO A 26 -8.03 11.48 -18.74
N ALA A 27 -8.37 10.26 -19.15
CA ALA A 27 -8.68 9.14 -18.26
C ALA A 27 -7.45 8.67 -17.47
N ALA A 28 -6.26 8.70 -18.08
CA ALA A 28 -5.02 8.30 -17.39
C ALA A 28 -4.71 9.18 -16.19
N ALA A 29 -5.01 10.46 -16.26
CA ALA A 29 -4.79 11.39 -15.16
C ALA A 29 -5.60 11.03 -13.90
N PHE A 30 -6.74 10.36 -14.06
CA PHE A 30 -7.63 9.97 -12.96
C PHE A 30 -7.44 8.51 -12.53
N PHE A 31 -7.11 7.60 -13.45
CA PHE A 31 -7.23 6.17 -13.20
C PHE A 31 -5.92 5.40 -13.36
N ASN A 32 -4.93 5.95 -14.04
CA ASN A 32 -3.67 5.26 -14.29
C ASN A 32 -2.55 5.83 -13.43
N HIS A 33 -2.47 5.37 -12.18
CA HIS A 33 -1.34 5.64 -11.30
C HIS A 33 -0.52 4.36 -11.15
N PRO A 34 0.31 4.00 -12.14
CA PRO A 34 1.10 2.79 -12.06
C PRO A 34 2.01 2.87 -10.84
N ARG A 35 1.95 1.84 -10.03
CA ARG A 35 2.73 1.74 -8.82
C ARG A 35 4.20 1.57 -9.17
N ILE A 36 5.05 2.38 -8.55
CA ILE A 36 6.50 2.18 -8.61
C ILE A 36 6.83 0.99 -7.71
N PRO A 37 7.61 -0.01 -8.21
CA PRO A 37 8.09 -1.09 -7.36
C PRO A 37 8.83 -0.53 -6.15
N GLU A 38 8.72 -1.20 -5.00
CA GLU A 38 9.42 -0.74 -3.80
C GLU A 38 10.93 -0.86 -3.97
N PHE A 39 11.66 0.15 -3.48
CA PHE A 39 13.12 0.17 -3.49
C PHE A 39 13.66 -0.68 -2.34
N VAL A 40 14.54 -1.63 -2.65
CA VAL A 40 15.25 -2.42 -1.64
C VAL A 40 16.71 -1.97 -1.64
N PRO A 41 17.17 -1.27 -0.59
CA PRO A 41 18.58 -0.88 -0.46
C PRO A 41 19.50 -2.10 -0.38
N ASP A 42 20.73 -1.95 -0.83
CA ASP A 42 21.72 -3.02 -0.71
C ASP A 42 22.14 -3.28 0.75
N ALA A 43 22.62 -4.49 1.00
CA ALA A 43 22.95 -4.95 2.35
C ALA A 43 24.06 -4.11 3.02
N ALA A 44 25.00 -3.58 2.25
CA ALA A 44 26.11 -2.77 2.80
C ALA A 44 25.60 -1.39 3.26
N GLY A 45 24.73 -0.76 2.44
CA GLY A 45 24.07 0.50 2.80
C GLY A 45 23.17 0.35 4.03
N LEU A 46 22.38 -0.72 4.10
CA LEU A 46 21.56 -1.02 5.28
C LEU A 46 22.40 -1.23 6.54
N ALA A 47 23.49 -2.00 6.44
CA ALA A 47 24.38 -2.24 7.57
C ALA A 47 25.07 -0.95 8.06
N ALA A 48 25.43 -0.04 7.14
CA ALA A 48 25.98 1.27 7.51
C ALA A 48 24.93 2.11 8.25
N LYS A 49 23.71 2.20 7.70
CA LYS A 49 22.60 2.97 8.32
C LYS A 49 22.16 2.38 9.66
N ALA A 50 22.17 1.06 9.80
CA ALA A 50 21.86 0.40 11.06
C ALA A 50 22.86 0.74 12.18
N LYS A 51 24.11 1.08 11.86
CA LYS A 51 25.09 1.57 12.86
C LYS A 51 24.87 3.02 13.26
N GLU A 52 24.43 3.85 12.33
CA GLU A 52 24.28 5.30 12.51
C GLU A 52 22.94 5.70 13.16
N ALA A 53 21.85 5.02 12.81
CA ALA A 53 20.51 5.35 13.27
C ALA A 53 20.09 4.51 14.48
N ASP A 54 19.20 5.03 15.33
CA ASP A 54 18.70 4.34 16.51
C ASP A 54 17.47 3.46 16.21
N ILE A 55 16.73 3.79 15.15
CA ILE A 55 15.50 3.13 14.75
C ILE A 55 15.28 3.24 13.25
N ALA A 56 14.68 2.23 12.64
CA ALA A 56 14.23 2.29 11.26
C ALA A 56 12.70 2.41 11.15
N PHE A 57 12.26 3.17 10.16
CA PHE A 57 10.87 3.28 9.76
C PHE A 57 10.71 2.82 8.31
N VAL A 58 9.85 1.82 8.09
CA VAL A 58 9.49 1.32 6.75
C VAL A 58 8.04 1.68 6.49
N THR A 59 7.74 2.41 5.42
CA THR A 59 6.37 2.78 5.07
C THR A 59 5.85 1.92 3.93
N ILE A 60 4.72 1.28 4.14
CA ILE A 60 3.99 0.52 3.12
C ILE A 60 2.72 1.29 2.77
N GLY A 61 2.56 1.61 1.49
CA GLY A 61 1.41 2.36 0.98
C GLY A 61 0.49 1.52 0.11
N ARG A 62 -0.80 1.86 0.10
CA ARG A 62 -1.79 1.35 -0.85
C ARG A 62 -2.68 2.48 -1.32
N SER A 63 -2.94 2.52 -2.62
CA SER A 63 -3.97 3.41 -3.18
C SER A 63 -5.37 2.92 -2.79
N SER A 64 -6.35 3.82 -2.88
CA SER A 64 -7.75 3.48 -2.57
C SER A 64 -8.37 2.47 -3.53
N GLY A 65 -7.85 2.35 -4.75
CA GLY A 65 -8.37 1.42 -5.75
C GLY A 65 -9.78 1.79 -6.21
N GLU A 66 -10.05 3.07 -6.45
CA GLU A 66 -11.34 3.54 -6.94
C GLU A 66 -11.76 2.79 -8.22
N PHE A 67 -12.99 2.35 -8.30
CA PHE A 67 -13.60 1.55 -9.38
C PHE A 67 -13.02 0.15 -9.60
N GLN A 68 -12.20 -0.37 -8.72
CA GLN A 68 -11.68 -1.73 -8.83
C GLN A 68 -11.48 -2.36 -7.47
N ASP A 69 -11.73 -3.67 -7.41
CA ASP A 69 -11.47 -4.44 -6.20
C ASP A 69 -9.96 -4.63 -5.98
N ARG A 70 -9.60 -4.87 -4.73
CA ARG A 70 -8.24 -5.17 -4.34
C ARG A 70 -7.78 -6.50 -4.93
N LYS A 71 -6.66 -6.49 -5.62
CA LYS A 71 -6.02 -7.72 -6.10
C LYS A 71 -5.36 -8.47 -4.94
N ILE A 72 -5.28 -9.78 -5.04
CA ILE A 72 -4.61 -10.58 -4.01
C ILE A 72 -3.11 -10.31 -4.07
N GLU A 73 -2.50 -10.57 -5.21
CA GLU A 73 -1.05 -10.44 -5.37
C GLU A 73 -0.63 -8.98 -5.55
N GLY A 74 0.31 -8.57 -4.72
CA GLY A 74 0.92 -7.24 -4.78
C GLY A 74 0.03 -6.10 -4.28
N ASP A 75 -1.18 -6.39 -3.77
CA ASP A 75 -2.07 -5.40 -3.18
C ASP A 75 -2.58 -5.85 -1.81
N PHE A 76 -3.38 -6.93 -1.71
CA PHE A 76 -3.70 -7.54 -0.42
C PHE A 76 -2.45 -8.17 0.20
N ASN A 77 -1.74 -9.01 -0.54
CA ASN A 77 -0.42 -9.50 -0.16
C ASN A 77 0.65 -8.43 -0.46
N LEU A 78 1.74 -8.44 0.29
CA LEU A 78 2.93 -7.66 -0.05
C LEU A 78 3.52 -8.12 -1.38
N THR A 79 4.09 -7.18 -2.14
CA THR A 79 4.97 -7.52 -3.26
C THR A 79 6.27 -8.16 -2.75
N GLU A 80 6.98 -8.86 -3.62
CA GLU A 80 8.30 -9.43 -3.29
C GLU A 80 9.29 -8.36 -2.78
N ASN A 81 9.30 -7.19 -3.43
CA ASN A 81 10.17 -6.09 -3.02
C ASN A 81 9.79 -5.51 -1.65
N GLU A 82 8.52 -5.36 -1.34
CA GLU A 82 8.09 -4.89 -0.02
C GLU A 82 8.45 -5.89 1.07
N ARG A 83 8.26 -7.17 0.77
CA ARG A 83 8.65 -8.24 1.67
C ARG A 83 10.17 -8.24 1.92
N ALA A 84 10.96 -8.16 0.84
CA ALA A 84 12.40 -8.08 0.91
C ALA A 84 12.89 -6.83 1.67
N LEU A 85 12.22 -5.69 1.48
CA LEU A 85 12.54 -4.45 2.20
C LEU A 85 12.35 -4.62 3.72
N ILE A 86 11.17 -5.08 4.16
CA ILE A 86 10.88 -5.29 5.59
C ILE A 86 11.90 -6.26 6.19
N GLN A 87 12.14 -7.39 5.55
CA GLN A 87 13.08 -8.40 6.01
C GLN A 87 14.50 -7.84 6.11
N SER A 88 15.01 -7.21 5.04
CA SER A 88 16.39 -6.72 4.99
C SER A 88 16.67 -5.62 6.01
N VAL A 89 15.69 -4.71 6.20
CA VAL A 89 15.81 -3.64 7.20
C VAL A 89 15.74 -4.23 8.61
N SER A 90 14.83 -5.18 8.86
CA SER A 90 14.71 -5.84 10.17
C SER A 90 15.98 -6.60 10.51
N ASP A 91 16.52 -7.38 9.59
CA ASP A 91 17.76 -8.13 9.80
C ASP A 91 18.95 -7.22 10.11
N ALA A 92 19.08 -6.11 9.37
CA ALA A 92 20.19 -5.18 9.57
C ALA A 92 20.12 -4.46 10.92
N PHE A 93 18.94 -3.95 11.30
CA PHE A 93 18.77 -3.20 12.55
C PHE A 93 18.77 -4.10 13.77
N HIS A 94 18.13 -5.27 13.72
CA HIS A 94 18.14 -6.24 14.82
C HIS A 94 19.55 -6.77 15.11
N LYS A 95 20.39 -6.91 14.09
CA LYS A 95 21.81 -7.27 14.28
C LYS A 95 22.58 -6.26 15.15
N GLU A 96 22.21 -5.00 15.08
CA GLU A 96 22.76 -3.92 15.91
C GLU A 96 21.95 -3.70 17.20
N GLY A 97 20.98 -4.55 17.52
CA GLY A 97 20.13 -4.45 18.71
C GLY A 97 19.12 -3.31 18.64
N LYS A 98 18.82 -2.81 17.45
CA LYS A 98 17.94 -1.66 17.20
C LYS A 98 16.58 -2.07 16.71
N LYS A 99 15.62 -1.13 16.70
CA LYS A 99 14.21 -1.38 16.46
C LYS A 99 13.76 -0.98 15.06
N VAL A 100 12.74 -1.67 14.58
CA VAL A 100 12.10 -1.40 13.27
C VAL A 100 10.61 -1.24 13.46
N VAL A 101 10.04 -0.18 12.88
CA VAL A 101 8.61 0.08 12.87
C VAL A 101 8.12 0.13 11.43
N VAL A 102 7.11 -0.66 11.12
CA VAL A 102 6.41 -0.56 9.83
C VAL A 102 5.23 0.37 9.97
N ILE A 103 5.11 1.33 9.05
CA ILE A 103 4.00 2.29 9.00
C ILE A 103 3.12 1.90 7.81
N LEU A 104 1.84 1.60 8.09
CA LEU A 104 0.86 1.26 7.07
C LEU A 104 0.02 2.49 6.71
N ASN A 105 0.29 3.08 5.53
CA ASN A 105 -0.54 4.13 4.92
C ASN A 105 -1.45 3.48 3.88
N ILE A 106 -2.55 2.92 4.33
CA ILE A 106 -3.42 2.04 3.53
C ILE A 106 -4.89 2.41 3.73
N GLY A 107 -5.71 2.32 2.69
CA GLY A 107 -7.15 2.60 2.76
C GLY A 107 -8.03 1.40 3.13
N GLY A 108 -7.45 0.21 3.24
CA GLY A 108 -8.13 -1.03 3.60
C GLY A 108 -7.14 -2.07 4.11
N VAL A 109 -7.63 -3.19 4.64
CA VAL A 109 -6.78 -4.23 5.22
C VAL A 109 -5.88 -4.90 4.18
N ILE A 110 -4.70 -5.32 4.63
CA ILE A 110 -3.75 -6.13 3.86
C ILE A 110 -3.38 -7.38 4.67
N GLU A 111 -2.81 -8.37 4.02
CA GLU A 111 -2.25 -9.52 4.71
C GLU A 111 -1.07 -9.09 5.60
N THR A 112 -1.10 -9.47 6.86
CA THR A 112 -0.03 -9.15 7.81
C THR A 112 0.52 -10.39 8.52
N ALA A 113 -0.18 -11.50 8.50
CA ALA A 113 0.15 -12.69 9.28
C ALA A 113 1.52 -13.28 8.90
N SER A 114 1.90 -13.18 7.62
CA SER A 114 3.13 -13.76 7.10
C SER A 114 4.40 -12.96 7.45
N TRP A 115 4.27 -11.66 7.83
CA TRP A 115 5.43 -10.80 8.04
C TRP A 115 5.39 -9.96 9.33
N LYS A 116 4.27 -9.92 10.04
CA LYS A 116 4.09 -9.10 11.25
C LYS A 116 5.09 -9.38 12.38
N SER A 117 5.78 -10.51 12.34
CA SER A 117 6.80 -10.89 13.33
C SER A 117 8.18 -10.36 13.02
N GLU A 118 8.39 -9.76 11.84
CA GLU A 118 9.68 -9.23 11.43
C GLU A 118 9.98 -7.86 12.06
N PRO A 119 9.07 -6.85 11.99
CA PRO A 119 9.27 -5.59 12.69
C PRO A 119 8.93 -5.68 14.17
N ASP A 120 9.45 -4.74 14.97
CA ASP A 120 9.13 -4.64 16.41
C ASP A 120 7.74 -4.04 16.66
N ALA A 121 7.26 -3.20 15.74
CA ALA A 121 5.94 -2.60 15.82
C ALA A 121 5.37 -2.29 14.43
N ILE A 122 4.04 -2.24 14.36
CA ILE A 122 3.30 -1.82 13.18
C ILE A 122 2.39 -0.66 13.59
N LEU A 123 2.59 0.50 12.94
CA LEU A 123 1.71 1.67 13.09
C LEU A 123 0.73 1.72 11.92
N LEU A 124 -0.54 1.49 12.19
CA LEU A 124 -1.60 1.62 11.20
C LEU A 124 -2.07 3.08 11.16
N ALA A 125 -1.63 3.80 10.14
CA ALA A 125 -1.97 5.21 9.94
C ALA A 125 -3.25 5.41 9.12
N TRP A 126 -3.74 4.37 8.45
CA TRP A 126 -4.82 4.46 7.47
C TRP A 126 -4.52 5.51 6.39
N GLN A 127 -5.53 6.15 5.85
CA GLN A 127 -5.43 7.32 4.97
C GLN A 127 -5.66 8.57 5.82
N ALA A 128 -4.60 9.09 6.40
CA ALA A 128 -4.65 10.06 7.51
C ALA A 128 -4.99 11.51 7.08
N GLY A 129 -5.33 11.76 5.82
CA GLY A 129 -5.72 13.09 5.34
C GLY A 129 -4.58 14.13 5.34
N GLN A 130 -4.96 15.41 5.37
CA GLN A 130 -4.04 16.54 5.17
C GLN A 130 -2.92 16.61 6.22
N GLU A 131 -3.22 16.32 7.49
CA GLU A 131 -2.26 16.38 8.60
C GLU A 131 -1.57 15.03 8.88
N GLY A 132 -1.71 14.06 7.98
CA GLY A 132 -1.21 12.70 8.18
C GLY A 132 0.27 12.61 8.50
N GLY A 133 1.10 13.40 7.80
CA GLY A 133 2.55 13.43 8.07
C GLY A 133 2.88 13.95 9.47
N ASN A 134 2.22 15.01 9.91
CA ASN A 134 2.43 15.60 11.23
C ASN A 134 1.95 14.66 12.35
N THR A 135 0.79 14.05 12.18
CA THR A 135 0.24 13.12 13.19
C THR A 135 1.08 11.85 13.34
N VAL A 136 1.59 11.30 12.24
CA VAL A 136 2.52 10.17 12.29
C VAL A 136 3.82 10.56 12.99
N ALA A 137 4.39 11.73 12.66
CA ALA A 137 5.60 12.22 13.32
C ALA A 137 5.40 12.46 14.82
N ASP A 138 4.26 12.99 15.24
CA ASP A 138 3.92 13.21 16.65
C ASP A 138 3.83 11.87 17.43
N ILE A 139 3.29 10.82 16.82
CA ILE A 139 3.24 9.47 17.41
C ILE A 139 4.65 8.88 17.51
N LEU A 140 5.41 8.90 16.42
CA LEU A 140 6.74 8.29 16.36
C LEU A 140 7.76 9.00 17.28
N SER A 141 7.59 10.30 17.50
CA SER A 141 8.41 11.06 18.46
C SER A 141 7.97 10.89 19.91
N GLY A 142 6.88 10.19 20.20
CA GLY A 142 6.32 10.04 21.53
C GLY A 142 5.58 11.27 22.06
N LYS A 143 5.35 12.30 21.25
CA LYS A 143 4.59 13.48 21.62
C LYS A 143 3.12 13.15 21.88
N VAL A 144 2.58 12.18 21.14
CA VAL A 144 1.21 11.68 21.27
C VAL A 144 1.24 10.17 21.41
N ASN A 145 0.50 9.64 22.38
CA ASN A 145 0.32 8.20 22.51
C ASN A 145 -0.85 7.72 21.63
N PRO A 146 -0.66 6.76 20.72
CA PRO A 146 -1.74 6.27 19.86
C PRO A 146 -2.80 5.56 20.72
N SER A 147 -4.06 5.96 20.58
CA SER A 147 -5.19 5.44 21.36
C SER A 147 -6.27 4.77 20.50
N GLY A 148 -6.10 4.77 19.16
CA GLY A 148 -7.01 4.14 18.24
C GLY A 148 -7.14 2.63 18.46
N LYS A 149 -8.32 2.08 18.14
CA LYS A 149 -8.59 0.64 18.14
C LYS A 149 -8.85 0.19 16.73
N LEU A 150 -8.52 -1.06 16.42
CA LEU A 150 -8.82 -1.64 15.12
C LEU A 150 -10.34 -1.78 14.96
N PRO A 151 -10.94 -1.16 13.91
CA PRO A 151 -12.38 -1.26 13.66
C PRO A 151 -12.75 -2.59 13.00
N MET A 152 -11.76 -3.35 12.53
CA MET A 152 -11.96 -4.58 11.77
C MET A 152 -10.81 -5.57 11.97
N THR A 153 -11.03 -6.81 11.62
CA THR A 153 -10.01 -7.87 11.64
C THR A 153 -9.17 -7.79 10.36
N PHE A 154 -7.87 -8.00 10.48
CA PHE A 154 -6.98 -8.25 9.36
C PHE A 154 -7.00 -9.75 9.05
N PRO A 155 -7.58 -10.19 7.94
CA PRO A 155 -7.68 -11.61 7.61
C PRO A 155 -6.31 -12.19 7.22
N VAL A 156 -6.10 -13.46 7.48
CA VAL A 156 -4.90 -14.18 7.05
C VAL A 156 -4.94 -14.45 5.54
N SER A 157 -6.13 -14.71 5.02
CA SER A 157 -6.38 -14.89 3.60
C SER A 157 -7.63 -14.12 3.21
N ILE A 158 -7.67 -13.59 2.00
CA ILE A 158 -8.90 -12.97 1.49
C ILE A 158 -10.06 -13.96 1.40
N ALA A 159 -9.76 -15.25 1.25
CA ALA A 159 -10.77 -16.31 1.26
C ALA A 159 -11.46 -16.51 2.63
N ASP A 160 -10.87 -15.99 3.72
CA ASP A 160 -11.46 -16.02 5.07
C ASP A 160 -12.58 -14.99 5.22
N VAL A 161 -12.67 -14.03 4.29
CA VAL A 161 -13.70 -13.00 4.30
C VAL A 161 -14.97 -13.53 3.62
N ALA A 162 -16.02 -13.76 4.41
CA ALA A 162 -17.25 -14.39 3.91
C ALA A 162 -17.91 -13.60 2.75
N SER A 163 -17.84 -12.27 2.78
CA SER A 163 -18.35 -11.42 1.71
C SER A 163 -17.68 -11.63 0.36
N THR A 164 -16.44 -12.08 0.32
CA THR A 164 -15.71 -12.34 -0.94
C THR A 164 -16.40 -13.38 -1.82
N LYS A 165 -17.06 -14.35 -1.20
CA LYS A 165 -17.80 -15.40 -1.91
C LYS A 165 -19.12 -14.90 -2.53
N ASN A 166 -19.66 -13.82 -1.98
CA ASN A 166 -20.97 -13.29 -2.34
C ASN A 166 -20.87 -11.98 -3.13
N PHE A 167 -19.69 -11.42 -3.28
CA PHE A 167 -19.49 -10.22 -4.07
C PHE A 167 -19.28 -10.60 -5.53
N PRO A 168 -20.02 -10.00 -6.46
CA PRO A 168 -19.73 -10.17 -7.87
C PRO A 168 -18.31 -9.66 -8.14
N ASP A 169 -17.58 -10.43 -8.92
CA ASP A 169 -16.28 -10.00 -9.43
C ASP A 169 -16.50 -8.74 -10.29
N ALA A 170 -16.11 -7.59 -9.77
CA ALA A 170 -16.17 -6.31 -10.48
C ALA A 170 -15.13 -6.20 -11.61
N SER A 171 -14.33 -7.26 -11.84
CA SER A 171 -13.35 -7.32 -12.94
C SER A 171 -13.99 -7.22 -14.34
N GLY A 172 -15.33 -7.24 -14.43
CA GLY A 172 -16.09 -7.05 -15.66
C GLY A 172 -16.54 -5.60 -15.92
N ILE A 173 -16.23 -4.64 -15.07
CA ILE A 173 -16.52 -3.24 -15.38
C ILE A 173 -15.43 -2.73 -16.33
N ASP A 174 -15.76 -2.66 -17.61
CA ASP A 174 -14.91 -1.94 -18.58
C ASP A 174 -15.00 -0.44 -18.25
N LEU A 175 -13.92 0.08 -17.69
CA LEU A 175 -13.80 1.49 -17.35
C LEU A 175 -14.04 2.41 -18.55
N LYS A 176 -13.72 1.93 -19.77
CA LYS A 176 -14.00 2.65 -21.03
C LYS A 176 -15.49 2.73 -21.31
N GLU A 177 -16.23 1.63 -21.08
CA GLU A 177 -17.70 1.62 -21.24
C GLU A 177 -18.37 2.51 -20.19
N MET A 178 -17.88 2.49 -18.95
CA MET A 178 -18.41 3.34 -17.90
C MET A 178 -18.15 4.83 -18.20
N LEU A 179 -16.97 5.20 -18.66
CA LEU A 179 -16.65 6.57 -19.05
C LEU A 179 -17.41 7.01 -20.31
N ALA A 180 -17.61 6.12 -21.28
CA ALA A 180 -18.43 6.40 -22.46
C ALA A 180 -19.89 6.67 -22.07
N GLY A 181 -20.42 5.91 -21.10
CA GLY A 181 -21.76 6.16 -20.53
C GLY A 181 -21.84 7.51 -19.80
N PHE A 182 -20.82 7.91 -19.08
CA PHE A 182 -20.75 9.18 -18.36
C PHE A 182 -20.62 10.39 -19.29
N MET A 183 -19.95 10.20 -20.44
CA MET A 183 -19.73 11.23 -21.47
C MET A 183 -20.86 11.29 -22.52
N GLY A 184 -21.95 10.58 -22.31
CA GLY A 184 -23.15 10.65 -23.17
C GLY A 184 -23.04 9.88 -24.48
N GLY A 185 -22.10 8.92 -24.62
CA GLY A 185 -21.86 8.16 -25.85
C GLY A 185 -21.92 6.64 -25.72
N GLY A 186 -22.44 6.11 -24.62
CA GLY A 186 -22.53 4.66 -24.41
C GLY A 186 -23.80 4.02 -25.00
N PRO A 187 -23.74 2.74 -25.43
CA PRO A 187 -24.93 2.00 -25.87
C PRO A 187 -25.92 1.87 -24.71
N GLU A 188 -27.22 1.91 -25.05
CA GLU A 188 -28.31 1.71 -24.11
C GLU A 188 -28.09 0.45 -23.27
N HIS A 189 -28.19 0.60 -21.96
CA HIS A 189 -28.14 -0.49 -20.98
C HIS A 189 -29.20 -1.54 -21.28
N THR A 190 -28.84 -2.61 -21.97
CA THR A 190 -29.61 -3.82 -22.02
C THR A 190 -29.00 -4.87 -21.12
N ASP A 191 -29.81 -5.32 -20.17
CA ASP A 191 -29.65 -6.45 -19.28
C ASP A 191 -28.77 -6.30 -18.02
N ARG A 192 -29.35 -5.66 -17.00
CA ARG A 192 -29.12 -6.13 -15.64
C ARG A 192 -29.78 -7.51 -15.50
N LYS A 193 -29.01 -8.55 -15.64
CA LYS A 193 -29.43 -9.88 -15.22
C LYS A 193 -29.70 -9.84 -13.72
N ASN A 194 -30.92 -10.18 -13.35
CA ASN A 194 -31.51 -10.24 -12.03
C ASN A 194 -30.51 -10.69 -10.96
N ILE A 195 -30.28 -9.83 -9.99
CA ILE A 195 -29.74 -10.18 -8.67
C ILE A 195 -30.91 -10.74 -7.85
N ASP A 196 -31.49 -11.83 -8.33
CA ASP A 196 -32.41 -12.63 -7.53
C ASP A 196 -31.63 -13.81 -7.00
N HIS A 197 -31.12 -13.69 -5.83
CA HIS A 197 -30.72 -14.77 -4.89
C HIS A 197 -29.78 -14.26 -3.82
N ILE A 198 -30.29 -13.34 -2.98
CA ILE A 198 -29.76 -13.19 -1.62
C ILE A 198 -30.86 -13.71 -0.70
N GLN A 199 -30.78 -14.98 -0.34
CA GLN A 199 -31.41 -15.53 0.86
C GLN A 199 -30.35 -15.76 1.92
#